data_4a8414ccc7575bf60724cbeebbcb1db9
#
_entry.id   4a8414ccc7575bf60724cbeebbcb1db9
#
_cell.length_a   1.000
_cell.length_b   1.000
_cell.length_c   1.000
_cell.angle_alpha   90.00
_cell.angle_beta   90.00
_cell.angle_gamma   90.00
#
_symmetry.space_group_name_H-M   'P 1'
#
loop_
_entity.id
_entity.type
_entity.pdbx_description
1 polymer ?
#
loop_
_entity_poly.entity_id
_entity_poly.type
_entity_poly.pdbx_seq_one_letter_code
_entity_poly.pdbx_strand_id
1 'polypeptide(L)'
;PAQAAPPPEAPPGPPDYTAADITRELEDKTSTFPGLVNEVQRRLGKILSTADLKSLYTLYDYLALPAEVICLLVSWCVEEFARKYGPGRKPRMSQIQKEGFVWHRLGVDTAQAAEEHLKKQALYRSREGEILRLLDLPPRPLVEKERKKVAAWTDMGFPDAVLRLAYEKTVYRKQKMDWDYMNGILLGWHRKNLHTLAEIEAGDSPRRSTAQPAQPPMQAHPARPGEAEQRVREDLERMREFLRREREKEGG
;
A
#
# COMPACT_ATOMS: atom_id res chain seq x y z
N PRO A 1 -43.62 -8.30 -17.05
CA PRO A 1 -42.63 -7.52 -16.34
C PRO A 1 -42.18 -8.32 -15.12
N ALA A 2 -40.95 -8.87 -15.19
CA ALA A 2 -40.37 -9.61 -14.10
C ALA A 2 -39.93 -8.58 -13.04
N GLN A 3 -40.49 -8.72 -11.83
CA GLN A 3 -40.08 -7.98 -10.67
C GLN A 3 -38.65 -8.41 -10.28
N ALA A 4 -37.70 -7.49 -10.32
CA ALA A 4 -36.34 -7.74 -9.84
C ALA A 4 -36.41 -8.10 -8.35
N ALA A 5 -35.76 -9.19 -7.96
CA ALA A 5 -35.64 -9.60 -6.57
C ALA A 5 -34.95 -8.46 -5.77
N PRO A 6 -35.39 -8.20 -4.53
CA PRO A 6 -34.72 -7.18 -3.70
C PRO A 6 -33.25 -7.57 -3.48
N PRO A 7 -32.36 -6.59 -3.40
CA PRO A 7 -30.95 -6.86 -3.10
C PRO A 7 -30.82 -7.58 -1.74
N PRO A 8 -29.86 -8.48 -1.58
CA PRO A 8 -29.68 -9.19 -0.32
C PRO A 8 -29.45 -8.17 0.80
N GLU A 9 -30.23 -8.31 1.88
CA GLU A 9 -30.10 -7.47 3.07
C GLU A 9 -28.67 -7.60 3.60
N ALA A 10 -28.04 -6.45 3.89
CA ALA A 10 -26.74 -6.42 4.53
C ALA A 10 -26.84 -7.20 5.87
N PRO A 11 -25.82 -8.00 6.25
CA PRO A 11 -25.87 -8.73 7.51
C PRO A 11 -26.10 -7.78 8.66
N PRO A 12 -26.94 -8.13 9.65
CA PRO A 12 -27.25 -7.29 10.79
C PRO A 12 -25.95 -6.90 11.50
N GLY A 13 -25.82 -5.61 11.85
CA GLY A 13 -24.70 -5.11 12.60
C GLY A 13 -24.59 -5.76 14.00
N PRO A 14 -23.50 -5.52 14.75
CA PRO A 14 -23.32 -6.09 16.09
C PRO A 14 -24.50 -5.69 17.00
N PRO A 15 -25.01 -6.63 17.82
CA PRO A 15 -26.09 -6.33 18.76
C PRO A 15 -25.65 -5.28 19.79
N ASP A 16 -26.58 -4.50 20.29
CA ASP A 16 -26.32 -3.59 21.41
C ASP A 16 -26.43 -4.35 22.72
N TYR A 17 -25.32 -4.91 23.16
CA TYR A 17 -25.24 -5.65 24.43
C TYR A 17 -25.57 -4.76 25.63
N THR A 18 -26.38 -5.27 26.55
CA THR A 18 -26.72 -4.60 27.79
C THR A 18 -25.69 -4.92 28.91
N ALA A 19 -25.71 -4.13 29.97
CA ALA A 19 -24.92 -4.48 31.18
C ALA A 19 -25.33 -5.82 31.81
N ALA A 20 -26.62 -6.18 31.67
CA ALA A 20 -27.14 -7.45 32.18
C ALA A 20 -26.58 -8.67 31.42
N ASP A 21 -26.41 -8.55 30.09
CA ASP A 21 -25.81 -9.61 29.29
C ASP A 21 -24.36 -9.88 29.69
N ILE A 22 -23.60 -8.81 29.91
CA ILE A 22 -22.21 -8.89 30.38
C ILE A 22 -22.11 -9.47 31.79
N THR A 23 -23.00 -9.04 32.72
CA THR A 23 -23.00 -9.56 34.09
C THR A 23 -23.29 -11.05 34.08
N ARG A 24 -24.28 -11.50 33.30
CA ARG A 24 -24.60 -12.92 33.14
C ARG A 24 -23.40 -13.74 32.67
N GLU A 25 -22.69 -13.24 31.69
CA GLU A 25 -21.50 -13.91 31.14
C GLU A 25 -20.34 -13.94 32.13
N LEU A 26 -20.16 -12.87 32.92
CA LEU A 26 -19.15 -12.80 33.98
C LEU A 26 -19.44 -13.74 35.15
N GLU A 27 -20.71 -14.04 35.44
CA GLU A 27 -21.15 -14.96 36.47
C GLU A 27 -21.16 -16.42 36.04
N ASP A 28 -21.12 -16.68 34.74
CA ASP A 28 -21.05 -18.04 34.20
C ASP A 28 -19.67 -18.66 34.47
N LYS A 29 -19.65 -19.65 35.37
CA LYS A 29 -18.45 -20.38 35.75
C LYS A 29 -17.86 -21.23 34.62
N THR A 30 -18.65 -21.51 33.58
CA THR A 30 -18.20 -22.29 32.42
C THR A 30 -17.60 -21.42 31.33
N SER A 31 -17.85 -20.12 31.39
CA SER A 31 -17.35 -19.16 30.42
C SER A 31 -15.86 -18.84 30.59
N THR A 32 -15.17 -18.69 29.47
CA THR A 32 -13.77 -18.19 29.47
C THR A 32 -13.69 -16.67 29.52
N PHE A 33 -14.82 -15.98 29.39
CA PHE A 33 -14.88 -14.53 29.34
C PHE A 33 -14.33 -13.81 30.59
N PRO A 34 -14.58 -14.25 31.83
CA PRO A 34 -13.99 -13.63 33.04
C PRO A 34 -12.45 -13.65 33.00
N GLY A 35 -11.87 -14.78 32.60
CA GLY A 35 -10.42 -14.90 32.42
C GLY A 35 -9.87 -13.96 31.32
N LEU A 36 -10.59 -13.85 30.23
CA LEU A 36 -10.26 -12.92 29.13
C LEU A 36 -10.30 -11.46 29.61
N VAL A 37 -11.33 -11.05 30.38
CA VAL A 37 -11.43 -9.69 30.94
C VAL A 37 -10.22 -9.37 31.78
N ASN A 38 -9.83 -10.28 32.71
CA ASN A 38 -8.67 -10.09 33.57
C ASN A 38 -7.37 -9.93 32.75
N GLU A 39 -7.17 -10.75 31.72
CA GLU A 39 -5.99 -10.69 30.87
C GLU A 39 -5.93 -9.38 30.08
N VAL A 40 -7.05 -8.94 29.53
CA VAL A 40 -7.13 -7.66 28.78
C VAL A 40 -6.87 -6.47 29.70
N GLN A 41 -7.43 -6.47 30.90
CA GLN A 41 -7.16 -5.44 31.94
C GLN A 41 -5.68 -5.36 32.28
N ARG A 42 -5.03 -6.51 32.45
CA ARG A 42 -3.59 -6.61 32.74
C ARG A 42 -2.77 -5.99 31.61
N ARG A 43 -3.07 -6.32 30.34
CA ARG A 43 -2.34 -5.79 29.15
C ARG A 43 -2.57 -4.30 28.94
N LEU A 44 -3.80 -3.82 29.15
CA LEU A 44 -4.13 -2.41 29.03
C LEU A 44 -3.68 -1.60 30.26
N GLY A 45 -3.45 -2.24 31.42
CA GLY A 45 -3.06 -1.58 32.66
C GLY A 45 -4.17 -0.72 33.23
N LYS A 46 -5.44 -1.07 32.98
CA LYS A 46 -6.62 -0.36 33.50
C LYS A 46 -7.78 -1.31 33.74
N ILE A 47 -8.68 -0.95 34.63
CA ILE A 47 -9.97 -1.60 34.79
C ILE A 47 -10.85 -1.22 33.58
N LEU A 48 -11.56 -2.19 33.02
CA LEU A 48 -12.46 -1.96 31.89
C LEU A 48 -13.78 -1.35 32.37
N SER A 49 -14.20 -0.26 31.74
CA SER A 49 -15.53 0.31 31.90
C SER A 49 -16.60 -0.57 31.24
N THR A 50 -17.87 -0.33 31.57
CA THR A 50 -18.99 -1.03 30.92
C THR A 50 -18.93 -0.91 29.39
N ALA A 51 -18.57 0.25 28.86
CA ALA A 51 -18.40 0.45 27.43
C ALA A 51 -17.23 -0.36 26.85
N ASP A 52 -16.12 -0.47 27.60
CA ASP A 52 -14.98 -1.30 27.21
C ASP A 52 -15.36 -2.80 27.23
N LEU A 53 -16.14 -3.24 28.24
CA LEU A 53 -16.64 -4.61 28.34
C LEU A 53 -17.59 -4.96 27.19
N LYS A 54 -18.50 -4.06 26.80
CA LYS A 54 -19.34 -4.22 25.60
C LYS A 54 -18.51 -4.41 24.34
N SER A 55 -17.47 -3.61 24.16
CA SER A 55 -16.56 -3.73 23.03
C SER A 55 -15.80 -5.07 23.02
N LEU A 56 -15.36 -5.54 24.20
CA LEU A 56 -14.70 -6.83 24.34
C LEU A 56 -15.67 -7.98 24.09
N TYR A 57 -16.89 -7.89 24.61
CA TYR A 57 -17.93 -8.91 24.44
C TYR A 57 -18.36 -9.03 22.97
N THR A 58 -18.38 -7.91 22.23
CA THR A 58 -18.60 -7.95 20.77
C THR A 58 -17.55 -8.80 20.06
N LEU A 59 -16.27 -8.72 20.45
CA LEU A 59 -15.22 -9.57 19.87
C LEU A 59 -15.41 -11.06 20.23
N TYR A 60 -15.80 -11.31 21.46
CA TYR A 60 -15.93 -12.65 22.03
C TYR A 60 -17.19 -13.38 21.52
N ASP A 61 -18.36 -12.74 21.63
CA ASP A 61 -19.66 -13.35 21.33
C ASP A 61 -20.10 -13.13 19.86
N TYR A 62 -20.11 -11.86 19.38
CA TYR A 62 -20.60 -11.56 18.02
C TYR A 62 -19.62 -12.01 16.93
N LEU A 63 -18.31 -11.72 17.09
CA LEU A 63 -17.31 -12.20 16.14
C LEU A 63 -16.84 -13.62 16.44
N ALA A 64 -17.28 -14.23 17.54
CA ALA A 64 -16.92 -15.57 17.99
C ALA A 64 -15.40 -15.83 17.97
N LEU A 65 -14.60 -14.78 18.26
CA LEU A 65 -13.15 -14.92 18.27
C LEU A 65 -12.70 -15.68 19.54
N PRO A 66 -11.85 -16.70 19.42
CA PRO A 66 -11.27 -17.38 20.56
C PRO A 66 -10.54 -16.40 21.50
N ALA A 67 -10.59 -16.64 22.80
CA ALA A 67 -9.94 -15.79 23.80
C ALA A 67 -8.44 -15.58 23.50
N GLU A 68 -7.75 -16.59 23.00
CA GLU A 68 -6.35 -16.53 22.58
C GLU A 68 -6.13 -15.52 21.44
N VAL A 69 -6.99 -15.53 20.42
CA VAL A 69 -6.93 -14.57 19.29
C VAL A 69 -7.17 -13.17 19.78
N ILE A 70 -8.14 -12.95 20.68
CA ILE A 70 -8.42 -11.64 21.29
C ILE A 70 -7.19 -11.16 22.08
N CYS A 71 -6.55 -12.05 22.83
CA CYS A 71 -5.33 -11.73 23.58
C CYS A 71 -4.18 -11.31 22.66
N LEU A 72 -3.96 -12.01 21.55
CA LEU A 72 -2.96 -11.64 20.53
C LEU A 72 -3.30 -10.28 19.88
N LEU A 73 -4.56 -10.07 19.51
CA LEU A 73 -5.06 -8.80 18.98
C LEU A 73 -4.80 -7.62 19.93
N VAL A 74 -5.14 -7.78 21.20
CA VAL A 74 -4.91 -6.73 22.22
C VAL A 74 -3.43 -6.41 22.36
N SER A 75 -2.56 -7.44 22.44
CA SER A 75 -1.12 -7.25 22.56
C SER A 75 -0.58 -6.50 21.36
N TRP A 76 -0.93 -6.94 20.16
CA TRP A 76 -0.53 -6.29 18.92
C TRP A 76 -0.99 -4.82 18.85
N CYS A 77 -2.25 -4.54 19.19
CA CYS A 77 -2.77 -3.17 19.24
C CYS A 77 -2.00 -2.29 20.24
N VAL A 78 -1.63 -2.83 21.42
CA VAL A 78 -0.84 -2.10 22.41
C VAL A 78 0.54 -1.76 21.88
N GLU A 79 1.23 -2.72 21.25
CA GLU A 79 2.55 -2.51 20.66
C GLU A 79 2.51 -1.50 19.52
N GLU A 80 1.55 -1.64 18.59
CA GLU A 80 1.37 -0.72 17.47
C GLU A 80 1.06 0.71 17.94
N PHE A 81 0.24 0.83 18.97
CA PHE A 81 -0.12 2.14 19.52
C PHE A 81 1.07 2.80 20.21
N ALA A 82 1.85 2.04 20.98
CA ALA A 82 3.08 2.53 21.60
C ALA A 82 4.12 2.94 20.54
N ARG A 83 4.25 2.18 19.45
CA ARG A 83 5.14 2.50 18.33
C ARG A 83 4.72 3.79 17.61
N LYS A 84 3.43 4.00 17.42
CA LYS A 84 2.89 5.14 16.65
C LYS A 84 2.84 6.43 17.47
N TYR A 85 2.53 6.35 18.76
CA TYR A 85 2.22 7.50 19.60
C TYR A 85 3.19 7.67 20.78
N GLY A 86 4.21 6.81 20.88
CA GLY A 86 5.21 6.82 21.93
C GLY A 86 4.95 5.80 23.04
N PRO A 87 6.02 5.45 23.80
CA PRO A 87 5.94 4.46 24.88
C PRO A 87 4.94 4.88 25.95
N GLY A 88 4.25 3.89 26.54
CA GLY A 88 3.24 4.12 27.58
C GLY A 88 1.85 4.52 27.07
N ARG A 89 1.72 4.88 25.80
CA ARG A 89 0.40 5.14 25.20
C ARG A 89 -0.33 3.84 24.92
N LYS A 90 -1.61 3.77 25.31
CA LYS A 90 -2.46 2.59 25.15
C LYS A 90 -3.68 2.88 24.27
N PRO A 91 -4.14 1.92 23.45
CA PRO A 91 -5.35 2.08 22.66
C PRO A 91 -6.61 2.02 23.54
N ARG A 92 -7.70 2.59 23.05
CA ARG A 92 -9.04 2.40 23.63
C ARG A 92 -9.62 1.08 23.15
N MET A 93 -10.50 0.45 23.95
CA MET A 93 -11.16 -0.80 23.55
C MET A 93 -11.93 -0.68 22.21
N SER A 94 -12.55 0.46 21.95
CA SER A 94 -13.23 0.71 20.67
C SER A 94 -12.28 0.70 19.44
N GLN A 95 -11.00 1.02 19.63
CA GLN A 95 -9.98 0.92 18.58
C GLN A 95 -9.55 -0.53 18.37
N ILE A 96 -9.40 -1.28 19.47
CA ILE A 96 -9.12 -2.72 19.43
C ILE A 96 -10.29 -3.47 18.78
N GLN A 97 -11.54 -3.11 19.13
CA GLN A 97 -12.73 -3.69 18.50
C GLN A 97 -12.73 -3.47 16.98
N LYS A 98 -12.45 -2.24 16.50
CA LYS A 98 -12.36 -1.96 15.07
C LYS A 98 -11.31 -2.84 14.37
N GLU A 99 -10.17 -3.03 15.00
CA GLU A 99 -9.12 -3.90 14.48
C GLU A 99 -9.55 -5.37 14.49
N GLY A 100 -10.27 -5.81 15.50
CA GLY A 100 -10.86 -7.16 15.54
C GLY A 100 -11.81 -7.42 14.37
N PHE A 101 -12.63 -6.45 13.98
CA PHE A 101 -13.43 -6.55 12.75
C PHE A 101 -12.57 -6.65 11.48
N VAL A 102 -11.41 -5.99 11.46
CA VAL A 102 -10.46 -6.12 10.33
C VAL A 102 -9.89 -7.54 10.31
N TRP A 103 -9.42 -8.05 11.45
CA TRP A 103 -8.88 -9.40 11.55
C TRP A 103 -9.91 -10.46 11.13
N HIS A 104 -11.14 -10.34 11.64
CA HIS A 104 -12.22 -11.26 11.28
C HIS A 104 -12.50 -11.26 9.75
N ARG A 105 -12.56 -10.09 9.11
CA ARG A 105 -12.71 -9.99 7.64
C ARG A 105 -11.54 -10.57 6.86
N LEU A 106 -10.34 -10.61 7.44
CA LEU A 106 -9.14 -11.20 6.85
C LEU A 106 -9.06 -12.71 7.12
N GLY A 107 -10.04 -13.30 7.82
CA GLY A 107 -10.04 -14.73 8.20
C GLY A 107 -9.04 -15.03 9.33
N VAL A 108 -8.66 -14.03 10.13
CA VAL A 108 -7.75 -14.19 11.28
C VAL A 108 -8.62 -14.49 12.52
N ASP A 109 -9.19 -15.69 12.55
CA ASP A 109 -10.14 -16.19 13.56
C ASP A 109 -9.62 -17.38 14.36
N THR A 110 -8.42 -17.87 14.05
CA THR A 110 -7.72 -18.93 14.78
C THR A 110 -6.38 -18.45 15.32
N ALA A 111 -5.87 -19.09 16.39
CA ALA A 111 -4.57 -18.78 16.95
C ALA A 111 -3.45 -18.87 15.91
N GLN A 112 -3.47 -19.92 15.08
CA GLN A 112 -2.49 -20.10 14.00
C GLN A 112 -2.56 -18.95 12.97
N ALA A 113 -3.76 -18.60 12.47
CA ALA A 113 -3.94 -17.51 11.53
C ALA A 113 -3.48 -16.16 12.14
N ALA A 114 -3.73 -15.94 13.43
CA ALA A 114 -3.27 -14.76 14.15
C ALA A 114 -1.73 -14.69 14.22
N GLU A 115 -1.07 -15.81 14.55
CA GLU A 115 0.41 -15.86 14.55
C GLU A 115 1.01 -15.61 13.17
N GLU A 116 0.44 -16.23 12.13
CA GLU A 116 0.89 -16.01 10.74
C GLU A 116 0.70 -14.55 10.33
N HIS A 117 -0.44 -13.96 10.67
CA HIS A 117 -0.70 -12.53 10.45
C HIS A 117 0.33 -11.65 11.14
N LEU A 118 0.65 -11.93 12.42
CA LEU A 118 1.65 -11.18 13.18
C LEU A 118 3.06 -11.34 12.61
N LYS A 119 3.45 -12.55 12.17
CA LYS A 119 4.73 -12.80 11.48
C LYS A 119 4.83 -11.96 10.19
N LYS A 120 3.75 -11.95 9.41
CA LYS A 120 3.68 -11.13 8.18
C LYS A 120 3.79 -9.63 8.48
N GLN A 121 3.14 -9.13 9.51
CA GLN A 121 3.25 -7.74 9.94
C GLN A 121 4.67 -7.37 10.42
N ALA A 122 5.35 -8.29 11.13
CA ALA A 122 6.74 -8.10 11.54
C ALA A 122 7.70 -8.05 10.33
N LEU A 123 7.49 -8.91 9.33
CA LEU A 123 8.23 -8.89 8.07
C LEU A 123 8.08 -7.55 7.34
N TYR A 124 6.86 -7.06 7.21
CA TYR A 124 6.64 -5.76 6.57
C TYR A 124 7.35 -4.62 7.30
N ARG A 125 7.34 -4.64 8.63
CA ARG A 125 8.02 -3.62 9.44
C ARG A 125 9.54 -3.62 9.26
N SER A 126 10.17 -4.79 9.23
CA SER A 126 11.62 -4.88 8.96
C SER A 126 11.94 -4.40 7.54
N ARG A 127 11.10 -4.77 6.58
CA ARG A 127 11.24 -4.41 5.18
C ARG A 127 11.08 -2.91 4.91
N GLU A 128 10.22 -2.20 5.68
CA GLU A 128 10.09 -0.74 5.58
C GLU A 128 11.44 -0.02 5.77
N GLY A 129 12.19 -0.39 6.82
CA GLY A 129 13.50 0.20 7.11
C GLY A 129 14.57 -0.14 6.06
N GLU A 130 14.56 -1.36 5.56
CA GLU A 130 15.46 -1.80 4.48
C GLU A 130 15.19 -1.04 3.18
N ILE A 131 13.91 -0.90 2.80
CA ILE A 131 13.53 -0.16 1.59
C ILE A 131 13.89 1.31 1.70
N LEU A 132 13.68 1.97 2.84
CA LEU A 132 14.10 3.37 3.01
C LEU A 132 15.59 3.54 2.75
N ARG A 133 16.43 2.62 3.27
CA ARG A 133 17.89 2.62 3.02
C ARG A 133 18.20 2.35 1.55
N LEU A 134 17.50 1.40 0.94
CA LEU A 134 17.69 1.03 -0.47
C LEU A 134 17.37 2.20 -1.41
N LEU A 135 16.38 3.01 -1.06
CA LEU A 135 15.92 4.19 -1.82
C LEU A 135 16.64 5.48 -1.41
N ASP A 136 17.73 5.40 -0.65
CA ASP A 136 18.50 6.56 -0.15
C ASP A 136 17.60 7.62 0.54
N LEU A 137 16.54 7.16 1.23
CA LEU A 137 15.62 8.02 1.96
C LEU A 137 16.00 8.11 3.45
N PRO A 138 15.80 9.26 4.09
CA PRO A 138 16.08 9.41 5.51
C PRO A 138 15.23 8.44 6.34
N PRO A 139 15.79 7.89 7.45
CA PRO A 139 15.06 7.00 8.33
C PRO A 139 13.89 7.74 8.99
N ARG A 140 12.68 7.32 8.70
CA ARG A 140 11.44 7.87 9.26
C ARG A 140 10.33 6.80 9.21
N PRO A 141 9.29 6.91 10.04
CA PRO A 141 8.09 6.10 9.85
C PRO A 141 7.47 6.38 8.48
N LEU A 142 7.10 5.32 7.77
CA LEU A 142 6.35 5.45 6.52
C LEU A 142 4.91 5.90 6.81
N VAL A 143 4.38 6.77 5.98
CA VAL A 143 2.95 7.08 5.98
C VAL A 143 2.15 5.92 5.39
N GLU A 144 0.86 5.84 5.71
CA GLU A 144 0.02 4.71 5.36
C GLU A 144 0.03 4.34 3.86
N LYS A 145 0.04 5.36 2.98
CA LYS A 145 0.11 5.14 1.53
C LYS A 145 1.44 4.53 1.07
N GLU A 146 2.55 4.94 1.69
CA GLU A 146 3.88 4.39 1.40
C GLU A 146 3.99 2.95 1.91
N ARG A 147 3.50 2.71 3.14
CA ARG A 147 3.48 1.38 3.76
C ARG A 147 2.73 0.36 2.91
N LYS A 148 1.55 0.72 2.40
CA LYS A 148 0.78 -0.15 1.50
C LYS A 148 1.56 -0.50 0.23
N LYS A 149 2.33 0.44 -0.34
CA LYS A 149 3.17 0.17 -1.50
C LYS A 149 4.32 -0.77 -1.17
N VAL A 150 5.02 -0.52 -0.05
CA VAL A 150 6.11 -1.38 0.40
C VAL A 150 5.63 -2.81 0.67
N ALA A 151 4.47 -2.97 1.34
CA ALA A 151 3.85 -4.27 1.55
C ALA A 151 3.54 -4.96 0.22
N ALA A 152 2.92 -4.26 -0.73
CA ALA A 152 2.61 -4.80 -2.04
C ALA A 152 3.88 -5.23 -2.82
N TRP A 153 4.96 -4.44 -2.77
CA TRP A 153 6.23 -4.80 -3.41
C TRP A 153 6.88 -6.03 -2.78
N THR A 154 6.74 -6.18 -1.45
CA THR A 154 7.21 -7.35 -0.71
C THR A 154 6.39 -8.60 -1.10
N ASP A 155 5.06 -8.46 -1.19
CA ASP A 155 4.16 -9.55 -1.60
C ASP A 155 4.38 -9.97 -3.07
N MET A 156 4.71 -9.03 -3.94
CA MET A 156 5.09 -9.31 -5.33
C MET A 156 6.46 -10.00 -5.47
N GLY A 157 7.24 -10.09 -4.39
CA GLY A 157 8.51 -10.81 -4.37
C GLY A 157 9.64 -10.13 -5.14
N PHE A 158 9.62 -8.82 -5.31
CA PHE A 158 10.71 -8.11 -5.98
C PHE A 158 12.00 -8.14 -5.15
N PRO A 159 13.13 -8.58 -5.72
CA PRO A 159 14.44 -8.48 -5.09
C PRO A 159 14.93 -7.02 -5.04
N ASP A 160 15.83 -6.74 -4.09
CA ASP A 160 16.36 -5.39 -3.86
C ASP A 160 16.96 -4.75 -5.10
N ALA A 161 17.65 -5.54 -5.93
CA ALA A 161 18.24 -5.04 -7.18
C ALA A 161 17.18 -4.49 -8.16
N VAL A 162 16.00 -5.11 -8.22
CA VAL A 162 14.90 -4.66 -9.07
C VAL A 162 14.24 -3.41 -8.47
N LEU A 163 14.07 -3.35 -7.15
CA LEU A 163 13.57 -2.15 -6.47
C LEU A 163 14.52 -0.97 -6.68
N ARG A 164 15.83 -1.20 -6.62
CA ARG A 164 16.84 -0.17 -6.88
C ARG A 164 16.77 0.32 -8.33
N LEU A 165 16.64 -0.57 -9.31
CA LEU A 165 16.47 -0.19 -10.71
C LEU A 165 15.19 0.65 -10.93
N ALA A 166 14.07 0.29 -10.27
CA ALA A 166 12.83 1.07 -10.34
C ALA A 166 13.01 2.47 -9.73
N TYR A 167 13.74 2.56 -8.61
CA TYR A 167 14.10 3.83 -7.99
C TYR A 167 14.97 4.69 -8.91
N GLU A 168 16.03 4.15 -9.48
CA GLU A 168 16.92 4.85 -10.41
C GLU A 168 16.14 5.40 -11.62
N LYS A 169 15.28 4.58 -12.25
CA LYS A 169 14.38 5.02 -13.34
C LYS A 169 13.44 6.14 -12.87
N THR A 170 12.95 6.06 -11.63
CA THR A 170 12.06 7.09 -11.06
C THR A 170 12.80 8.41 -10.88
N VAL A 171 13.94 8.39 -10.20
CA VAL A 171 14.74 9.59 -9.95
C VAL A 171 15.24 10.21 -11.24
N TYR A 172 15.71 9.38 -12.18
CA TYR A 172 16.12 9.87 -13.51
C TYR A 172 14.99 10.63 -14.22
N ARG A 173 13.75 10.12 -14.16
CA ARG A 173 12.63 10.72 -14.89
C ARG A 173 11.97 11.89 -14.15
N LYS A 174 11.89 11.81 -12.79
CA LYS A 174 11.17 12.77 -11.94
C LYS A 174 12.07 13.74 -11.21
N GLN A 175 13.41 13.54 -11.25
CA GLN A 175 14.43 14.30 -10.52
C GLN A 175 14.26 14.27 -8.99
N LYS A 176 13.41 13.37 -8.49
CA LYS A 176 13.13 13.12 -7.07
C LYS A 176 12.45 11.77 -6.90
N MET A 177 12.41 11.25 -5.66
CA MET A 177 11.58 10.09 -5.35
C MET A 177 10.09 10.42 -5.52
N ASP A 178 9.41 9.61 -6.31
CA ASP A 178 7.97 9.66 -6.53
C ASP A 178 7.40 8.24 -6.35
N TRP A 179 6.70 8.04 -5.23
CA TRP A 179 6.16 6.75 -4.82
C TRP A 179 5.12 6.18 -5.79
N ASP A 180 4.29 7.05 -6.38
CA ASP A 180 3.24 6.61 -7.31
C ASP A 180 3.84 6.22 -8.64
N TYR A 181 4.83 6.97 -9.11
CA TYR A 181 5.54 6.66 -10.35
C TYR A 181 6.34 5.35 -10.24
N MET A 182 7.12 5.19 -9.16
CA MET A 182 7.85 3.95 -8.89
C MET A 182 6.92 2.74 -8.79
N ASN A 183 5.79 2.90 -8.07
CA ASN A 183 4.79 1.86 -7.96
C ASN A 183 4.20 1.48 -9.34
N GLY A 184 3.98 2.45 -10.21
CA GLY A 184 3.53 2.24 -11.58
C GLY A 184 4.51 1.38 -12.40
N ILE A 185 5.83 1.63 -12.27
CA ILE A 185 6.89 0.83 -12.88
C ILE A 185 6.81 -0.63 -12.39
N LEU A 186 6.82 -0.83 -11.08
CA LEU A 186 6.81 -2.17 -10.47
C LEU A 186 5.54 -2.95 -10.81
N LEU A 187 4.36 -2.33 -10.75
CA LEU A 187 3.11 -2.95 -11.20
C LEU A 187 3.14 -3.29 -12.69
N GLY A 188 3.77 -2.44 -13.52
CA GLY A 188 3.98 -2.71 -14.93
C GLY A 188 4.82 -3.96 -15.16
N TRP A 189 5.93 -4.12 -14.43
CA TRP A 189 6.79 -5.30 -14.51
C TRP A 189 6.08 -6.54 -13.97
N HIS A 190 5.39 -6.44 -12.85
CA HIS A 190 4.64 -7.57 -12.26
C HIS A 190 3.58 -8.12 -13.23
N ARG A 191 2.82 -7.24 -13.89
CA ARG A 191 1.83 -7.65 -14.91
C ARG A 191 2.45 -8.35 -16.13
N LYS A 192 3.70 -8.04 -16.44
CA LYS A 192 4.48 -8.69 -17.51
C LYS A 192 5.25 -9.92 -17.00
N ASN A 193 5.10 -10.27 -15.73
CA ASN A 193 5.83 -11.34 -15.04
C ASN A 193 7.35 -11.17 -15.10
N LEU A 194 7.83 -9.92 -14.97
CA LEU A 194 9.25 -9.56 -14.96
C LEU A 194 9.68 -9.26 -13.52
N HIS A 195 10.39 -10.19 -12.89
CA HIS A 195 10.78 -10.07 -11.48
C HIS A 195 12.29 -10.06 -11.27
N THR A 196 13.08 -10.32 -12.30
CA THR A 196 14.54 -10.29 -12.26
C THR A 196 15.11 -9.20 -13.17
N LEU A 197 16.34 -8.76 -12.91
CA LEU A 197 17.01 -7.77 -13.76
C LEU A 197 17.12 -8.26 -15.22
N ALA A 198 17.47 -9.52 -15.42
CA ALA A 198 17.61 -10.10 -16.76
C ALA A 198 16.27 -10.10 -17.54
N GLU A 199 15.18 -10.46 -16.86
CA GLU A 199 13.83 -10.42 -17.47
C GLU A 199 13.41 -9.00 -17.81
N ILE A 200 13.73 -8.02 -16.94
CA ILE A 200 13.42 -6.61 -17.17
C ILE A 200 14.23 -6.05 -18.33
N GLU A 201 15.53 -6.36 -18.43
CA GLU A 201 16.37 -5.95 -19.55
C GLU A 201 15.86 -6.53 -20.86
N ALA A 202 15.42 -7.77 -20.87
CA ALA A 202 14.86 -8.43 -22.06
C ALA A 202 13.45 -7.92 -22.41
N GLY A 203 12.59 -7.68 -21.40
CA GLY A 203 11.16 -7.41 -21.60
C GLY A 203 10.73 -5.95 -21.48
N ASP A 204 11.54 -5.08 -20.86
CA ASP A 204 11.25 -3.65 -20.66
C ASP A 204 12.08 -2.74 -21.60
N SER A 205 12.86 -3.32 -22.49
CA SER A 205 13.45 -2.54 -23.59
C SER A 205 12.31 -1.79 -24.28
N PRO A 206 12.44 -0.47 -24.50
CA PRO A 206 11.47 0.22 -25.32
C PRO A 206 11.40 -0.59 -26.63
N ARG A 207 10.24 -1.17 -26.91
CA ARG A 207 10.01 -1.76 -28.22
C ARG A 207 10.46 -0.69 -29.21
N ARG A 208 11.66 -0.84 -29.79
CA ARG A 208 11.87 -0.29 -31.08
C ARG A 208 10.67 -0.78 -31.86
N SER A 209 9.82 0.13 -32.27
CA SER A 209 8.72 -0.13 -33.14
C SER A 209 9.29 -0.77 -34.41
N THR A 210 9.55 -2.08 -34.35
CA THR A 210 9.87 -2.92 -35.46
C THR A 210 8.60 -3.69 -35.74
N ALA A 211 7.76 -3.06 -36.49
CA ALA A 211 6.86 -3.64 -37.47
C ALA A 211 5.73 -2.64 -37.73
N GLN A 212 6.08 -1.55 -38.35
CA GLN A 212 5.23 -1.14 -39.43
C GLN A 212 5.45 -2.21 -40.51
N PRO A 213 4.40 -2.94 -40.96
CA PRO A 213 4.53 -3.79 -42.13
C PRO A 213 5.09 -2.92 -43.23
N ALA A 214 6.17 -3.40 -43.86
CA ALA A 214 6.81 -2.72 -44.96
C ALA A 214 5.74 -2.29 -45.96
N GLN A 215 5.45 -0.99 -46.00
CA GLN A 215 4.80 -0.42 -47.16
C GLN A 215 5.78 -0.61 -48.31
N PRO A 216 5.30 -1.07 -49.47
CA PRO A 216 6.17 -1.21 -50.63
C PRO A 216 6.84 0.14 -50.90
N PRO A 217 8.10 0.14 -51.36
CA PRO A 217 8.85 1.37 -51.57
C PRO A 217 8.06 2.31 -52.45
N MET A 218 7.49 3.37 -51.86
CA MET A 218 7.02 4.50 -52.65
C MET A 218 8.24 5.04 -53.35
N GLN A 219 8.17 5.00 -54.68
CA GLN A 219 9.18 5.55 -55.58
C GLN A 219 9.51 6.96 -55.12
N ALA A 220 10.75 7.15 -54.69
CA ALA A 220 11.31 8.45 -54.40
C ALA A 220 11.25 9.26 -55.69
N HIS A 221 10.37 10.24 -55.73
CA HIS A 221 10.48 11.27 -56.74
C HIS A 221 11.81 12.00 -56.55
N PRO A 222 12.64 12.16 -57.55
CA PRO A 222 13.87 12.90 -57.40
C PRO A 222 13.53 14.35 -57.02
N ALA A 223 14.04 14.76 -55.83
CA ALA A 223 13.95 16.15 -55.39
C ALA A 223 14.55 17.04 -56.48
N ARG A 224 13.79 18.05 -56.90
CA ARG A 224 14.29 19.02 -57.91
C ARG A 224 15.53 19.72 -57.34
N PRO A 225 16.60 19.89 -58.12
CA PRO A 225 17.79 20.61 -57.68
C PRO A 225 17.39 22.04 -57.28
N GLY A 226 17.59 22.40 -56.02
CA GLY A 226 17.30 23.74 -55.46
C GLY A 226 16.42 23.79 -54.22
N GLU A 227 15.54 22.80 -53.97
CA GLU A 227 14.64 22.84 -52.82
C GLU A 227 15.36 22.63 -51.44
N ALA A 228 16.43 21.83 -51.44
CA ALA A 228 17.24 21.63 -50.26
C ALA A 228 18.03 22.91 -49.87
N GLU A 229 18.57 23.61 -50.88
CA GLU A 229 19.30 24.87 -50.65
C GLU A 229 18.36 25.99 -50.23
N GLN A 230 17.13 26.03 -50.74
CA GLN A 230 16.11 26.99 -50.35
C GLN A 230 15.70 26.80 -48.88
N ARG A 231 15.47 25.57 -48.41
CA ARG A 231 15.17 25.26 -47.02
C ARG A 231 16.30 25.66 -46.07
N VAL A 232 17.54 25.38 -46.44
CA VAL A 232 18.72 25.79 -45.65
C VAL A 232 18.82 27.31 -45.55
N ARG A 233 18.52 28.05 -46.62
CA ARG A 233 18.50 29.53 -46.60
C ARG A 233 17.40 30.07 -45.67
N GLU A 234 16.19 29.53 -45.78
CA GLU A 234 15.06 29.92 -44.90
C GLU A 234 15.31 29.62 -43.44
N ASP A 235 15.97 28.51 -43.11
CA ASP A 235 16.34 28.18 -41.73
C ASP A 235 17.46 29.10 -41.19
N LEU A 236 18.43 29.47 -42.02
CA LEU A 236 19.46 30.44 -41.67
C LEU A 236 18.90 31.85 -41.46
N GLU A 237 17.94 32.28 -42.27
CA GLU A 237 17.26 33.56 -42.08
C GLU A 237 16.43 33.58 -40.78
N ARG A 238 15.68 32.53 -40.46
CA ARG A 238 14.95 32.39 -39.19
C ARG A 238 15.90 32.44 -38.00
N MET A 239 17.03 31.77 -38.08
CA MET A 239 18.04 31.79 -36.99
C MET A 239 18.64 33.18 -36.82
N ARG A 240 18.94 33.92 -37.88
CA ARG A 240 19.42 35.28 -37.84
C ARG A 240 18.41 36.26 -37.23
N GLU A 241 17.13 36.11 -37.59
CA GLU A 241 16.05 36.92 -36.99
C GLU A 241 15.87 36.64 -35.48
N PHE A 242 15.95 35.35 -35.07
CA PHE A 242 15.92 34.99 -33.70
C PHE A 242 17.06 35.63 -32.89
N LEU A 243 18.29 35.50 -33.37
CA LEU A 243 19.46 36.09 -32.69
C LEU A 243 19.42 37.64 -32.67
N ARG A 244 18.80 38.29 -33.65
CA ARG A 244 18.59 39.72 -33.62
C ARG A 244 17.58 40.12 -32.54
N ARG A 245 16.48 39.44 -32.44
CA ARG A 245 15.45 39.68 -31.38
C ARG A 245 15.98 39.45 -29.98
N GLU A 246 16.83 38.47 -29.80
CA GLU A 246 17.47 38.22 -28.49
C GLU A 246 18.45 39.37 -28.11
N ARG A 247 19.24 39.87 -29.06
CA ARG A 247 20.12 41.03 -28.81
C ARG A 247 19.36 42.34 -28.51
N GLU A 248 18.21 42.54 -29.15
CA GLU A 248 17.34 43.70 -28.87
C GLU A 248 16.69 43.62 -27.47
N LYS A 249 16.53 42.43 -26.92
CA LYS A 249 16.04 42.22 -25.54
C LYS A 249 17.11 42.38 -24.47
N GLU A 250 18.36 42.11 -24.78
CA GLU A 250 19.49 42.26 -23.85
C GLU A 250 20.09 43.69 -23.83
N GLY A 251 19.70 44.56 -24.74
CA GLY A 251 20.22 45.92 -24.89
C GLY A 251 19.25 47.05 -24.51
N GLY A 252 18.09 46.70 -23.83
CA GLY A 252 17.09 47.70 -23.43
C GLY A 252 16.95 47.88 -21.90
#